data_584e2a3346d90b1a3cff689c32378cdb
#
_entry.id   584e2a3346d90b1a3cff689c32378cdb
#
_cell.length_a   1.000
_cell.length_b   1.000
_cell.length_c   1.000
_cell.angle_alpha   90.00
_cell.angle_beta   90.00
_cell.angle_gamma   90.00
#
_symmetry.space_group_name_H-M   'P 1'
#
loop_
_entity.id
_entity.type
_entity.pdbx_description
1 polymer ?
#
loop_
_entity_poly.entity_id
_entity_poly.type
_entity_poly.pdbx_seq_one_letter_code
_entity_poly.pdbx_strand_id
1 'polypeptide(L)'
;MAQPHTGRSETLNRGSHRVALGYNFSVNQRRANIFGLGLIGGSLAAALTVRGWHVTGNDVRPETEEEAFSLGLISAQGIDADAEVSFVATPVSSVSAQVKRALETTTGLVTDVGGVKAHIVREITDPRFVAGHPMAGSELIGLAGADASLFEGAVWVLTPTPATPDANFARVAQIVKELGAEFVVLSAERHDQLVAIVSHLPHLTAATLMSLANDHAEEHVAVLRLAAGGFRDMTRVASGHPAIWLDVCKENREAIVGALDGMICGLQAMRSIVDEGRTDELSQRLQSARIARANLPGRVGNLLDVVEVRVPIPDRAGAAAEIFSLAAELGVNTANFEVAHSVEGDRGILVLVIDRASQDVFKGGLIARGFRPSIQQLT
;
A
#
# COMPACT_ATOMS: atom_id res chain seq x y z
N MET A 1 71.73 51.70 21.57
CA MET A 1 71.01 52.54 20.58
C MET A 1 70.20 51.68 19.74
N ALA A 2 68.92 51.94 19.63
CA ALA A 2 67.80 51.44 18.81
C ALA A 2 66.68 50.86 19.66
N GLN A 3 65.60 51.59 19.65
CA GLN A 3 64.31 51.26 20.34
C GLN A 3 63.51 50.15 19.63
N PRO A 4 62.63 49.43 20.34
CA PRO A 4 61.76 48.42 19.76
C PRO A 4 60.43 49.02 19.35
N HIS A 5 59.91 48.54 18.18
CA HIS A 5 58.60 48.84 17.69
C HIS A 5 57.55 47.93 18.36
N THR A 6 56.55 48.56 18.96
CA THR A 6 55.35 47.94 19.48
C THR A 6 54.40 47.60 18.37
N GLY A 7 54.10 46.27 18.13
CA GLY A 7 53.06 45.81 17.29
C GLY A 7 51.78 45.57 18.11
N ARG A 8 50.71 46.31 17.81
CA ARG A 8 49.33 46.03 18.31
C ARG A 8 48.72 44.78 17.64
N SER A 9 48.34 43.85 18.44
CA SER A 9 47.49 42.72 18.02
C SER A 9 46.04 43.18 17.97
N GLU A 10 45.45 43.26 16.78
CA GLU A 10 44.01 43.39 16.59
C GLU A 10 43.36 42.01 16.70
N THR A 11 42.61 41.82 17.77
CA THR A 11 41.72 40.68 17.97
C THR A 11 40.45 40.85 17.12
N LEU A 12 40.38 40.13 16.03
CA LEU A 12 39.16 40.00 15.22
C LEU A 12 38.12 39.21 15.99
N ASN A 13 37.13 39.93 16.53
CA ASN A 13 35.91 39.39 17.12
C ASN A 13 34.98 38.91 16.01
N ARG A 14 35.01 37.62 15.69
CA ARG A 14 34.00 36.99 14.78
C ARG A 14 32.73 36.77 15.58
N GLY A 15 31.86 37.77 15.60
CA GLY A 15 30.48 37.63 16.01
C GLY A 15 29.74 36.70 15.04
N SER A 16 29.39 35.52 15.50
CA SER A 16 28.47 34.60 14.80
C SER A 16 27.07 35.18 14.82
N HIS A 17 26.72 35.94 13.79
CA HIS A 17 25.30 36.24 13.52
C HIS A 17 24.61 34.94 13.08
N ARG A 18 23.99 34.23 14.00
CA ARG A 18 22.91 33.32 13.68
C ARG A 18 21.76 34.17 13.12
N VAL A 19 21.63 34.21 11.82
CA VAL A 19 20.41 34.67 11.16
C VAL A 19 19.33 33.66 11.52
N ALA A 20 18.49 34.00 12.49
CA ALA A 20 17.23 33.34 12.72
C ALA A 20 16.39 33.60 11.45
N LEU A 21 16.34 32.62 10.57
CA LEU A 21 15.35 32.60 9.49
C LEU A 21 13.99 32.53 10.18
N GLY A 22 13.40 33.70 10.43
CA GLY A 22 11.99 33.81 10.77
C GLY A 22 11.18 33.29 9.60
N TYR A 23 10.72 32.04 9.71
CA TYR A 23 9.68 31.55 8.82
C TYR A 23 8.43 32.40 9.08
N ASN A 24 8.18 33.34 8.20
CA ASN A 24 6.87 33.96 8.07
C ASN A 24 5.89 32.84 7.68
N PHE A 25 5.14 32.33 8.64
CA PHE A 25 4.00 31.47 8.37
C PHE A 25 3.04 32.24 7.45
N SER A 26 3.00 31.86 6.19
CA SER A 26 2.01 32.39 5.25
C SER A 26 0.63 32.10 5.84
N VAL A 27 -0.21 33.14 5.92
CA VAL A 27 -1.60 33.11 6.45
C VAL A 27 -2.51 32.12 5.71
N ASN A 28 -1.98 31.34 4.77
CA ASN A 28 -2.70 30.45 3.87
C ASN A 28 -2.16 29.02 3.82
N GLN A 29 -1.30 28.58 4.76
CA GLN A 29 -0.81 27.21 4.76
C GLN A 29 -1.92 26.25 5.22
N ARG A 30 -2.23 25.23 4.41
CA ARG A 30 -3.23 24.20 4.76
C ARG A 30 -2.74 23.39 5.95
N ARG A 31 -3.66 23.01 6.83
CA ARG A 31 -3.34 22.35 8.09
C ARG A 31 -4.11 21.04 8.23
N ALA A 32 -3.44 20.00 8.69
CA ALA A 32 -4.03 18.68 8.92
C ALA A 32 -3.58 18.09 10.25
N ASN A 33 -4.49 17.32 10.89
CA ASN A 33 -4.13 16.44 11.99
C ASN A 33 -4.03 14.99 11.53
N ILE A 34 -3.10 14.24 12.15
CA ILE A 34 -3.02 12.79 12.04
C ILE A 34 -3.17 12.19 13.42
N PHE A 35 -4.22 11.43 13.66
CA PHE A 35 -4.46 10.65 14.87
C PHE A 35 -4.00 9.21 14.63
N GLY A 36 -2.91 8.81 15.27
CA GLY A 36 -2.22 7.54 15.06
C GLY A 36 -1.10 7.66 14.02
N LEU A 37 0.14 7.48 14.47
CA LEU A 37 1.36 7.62 13.67
C LEU A 37 2.00 6.25 13.40
N GLY A 38 1.18 5.28 12.95
CA GLY A 38 1.65 4.00 12.42
C GLY A 38 2.09 4.09 10.96
N LEU A 39 2.11 2.96 10.26
CA LEU A 39 2.43 2.90 8.83
C LEU A 39 1.58 3.87 8.00
N ILE A 40 0.25 3.76 8.10
CA ILE A 40 -0.67 4.57 7.28
C ILE A 40 -0.66 6.04 7.74
N GLY A 41 -0.73 6.30 9.04
CA GLY A 41 -0.71 7.67 9.57
C GLY A 41 0.61 8.38 9.31
N GLY A 42 1.74 7.68 9.46
CA GLY A 42 3.06 8.20 9.11
C GLY A 42 3.20 8.49 7.62
N SER A 43 2.67 7.62 6.76
CA SER A 43 2.65 7.83 5.30
C SER A 43 1.77 9.02 4.91
N LEU A 44 0.61 9.21 5.57
CA LEU A 44 -0.23 10.40 5.39
C LEU A 44 0.50 11.67 5.80
N ALA A 45 1.15 11.64 6.98
CA ALA A 45 1.93 12.76 7.47
C ALA A 45 3.04 13.13 6.47
N ALA A 46 3.81 12.16 6.00
CA ALA A 46 4.85 12.35 4.99
C ALA A 46 4.30 12.93 3.68
N ALA A 47 3.21 12.32 3.16
CA ALA A 47 2.59 12.73 1.90
C ALA A 47 2.04 14.16 1.93
N LEU A 48 1.44 14.57 3.04
CA LEU A 48 0.93 15.94 3.23
C LEU A 48 2.07 16.94 3.44
N THR A 49 3.08 16.59 4.25
CA THR A 49 4.25 17.45 4.50
C THR A 49 5.02 17.77 3.21
N VAL A 50 5.28 16.76 2.36
CA VAL A 50 5.92 16.97 1.04
C VAL A 50 5.09 17.90 0.14
N ARG A 51 3.78 17.92 0.31
CA ARG A 51 2.85 18.81 -0.41
C ARG A 51 2.67 20.19 0.25
N GLY A 52 3.48 20.51 1.27
CA GLY A 52 3.53 21.83 1.89
C GLY A 52 2.46 22.07 2.95
N TRP A 53 1.78 21.04 3.45
CA TRP A 53 0.83 21.18 4.55
C TRP A 53 1.57 21.32 5.88
N HIS A 54 0.98 22.05 6.81
CA HIS A 54 1.34 21.99 8.23
C HIS A 54 0.63 20.78 8.86
N VAL A 55 1.39 19.78 9.22
CA VAL A 55 0.85 18.52 9.76
C VAL A 55 1.12 18.46 11.26
N THR A 56 0.06 18.30 12.06
CA THR A 56 0.14 18.03 13.49
C THR A 56 -0.18 16.58 13.75
N GLY A 57 0.68 15.88 14.48
CA GLY A 57 0.54 14.45 14.76
C GLY A 57 0.23 14.16 16.21
N ASN A 58 -0.71 13.25 16.46
CA ASN A 58 -1.07 12.75 17.78
C ASN A 58 -1.07 11.22 17.81
N ASP A 59 -0.35 10.63 18.74
CA ASP A 59 -0.32 9.19 18.99
C ASP A 59 -0.54 8.91 20.49
N VAL A 60 -0.98 7.72 20.82
CA VAL A 60 -1.11 7.27 22.21
C VAL A 60 0.25 7.11 22.90
N ARG A 61 1.31 6.92 22.13
CA ARG A 61 2.69 6.82 22.57
C ARG A 61 3.41 8.13 22.28
N PRO A 62 3.76 8.93 23.27
CA PRO A 62 4.49 10.18 23.07
C PRO A 62 5.80 10.02 22.30
N GLU A 63 6.47 8.88 22.48
CA GLU A 63 7.74 8.58 21.79
C GLU A 63 7.55 8.50 20.27
N THR A 64 6.38 8.04 19.81
CA THR A 64 6.06 7.99 18.38
C THR A 64 5.83 9.39 17.80
N GLU A 65 5.21 10.30 18.56
CA GLU A 65 5.09 11.72 18.17
C GLU A 65 6.46 12.39 18.05
N GLU A 66 7.34 12.14 19.03
CA GLU A 66 8.69 12.70 19.06
C GLU A 66 9.55 12.16 17.90
N GLU A 67 9.46 10.86 17.61
CA GLU A 67 10.11 10.24 16.47
C GLU A 67 9.62 10.83 15.15
N ALA A 68 8.29 10.93 14.94
CA ALA A 68 7.69 11.50 13.73
C ALA A 68 8.11 12.96 13.52
N PHE A 69 8.21 13.75 14.60
CA PHE A 69 8.68 15.12 14.56
C PHE A 69 10.17 15.19 14.20
N SER A 70 11.00 14.35 14.81
CA SER A 70 12.44 14.31 14.54
C SER A 70 12.77 13.90 13.11
N LEU A 71 11.95 13.02 12.53
CA LEU A 71 12.03 12.59 11.13
C LEU A 71 11.47 13.63 10.14
N GLY A 72 10.86 14.71 10.63
CA GLY A 72 10.24 15.74 9.79
C GLY A 72 8.95 15.30 9.08
N LEU A 73 8.32 14.22 9.56
CA LEU A 73 7.04 13.73 9.03
C LEU A 73 5.88 14.63 9.47
N ILE A 74 5.99 15.23 10.66
CA ILE A 74 5.03 16.18 11.20
C ILE A 74 5.72 17.50 11.54
N SER A 75 4.95 18.59 11.48
CA SER A 75 5.40 19.96 11.79
C SER A 75 5.24 20.31 13.26
N ALA A 76 4.29 19.66 13.96
CA ALA A 76 4.00 19.85 15.37
C ALA A 76 3.43 18.57 16.00
N GLN A 77 3.56 18.44 17.31
CA GLN A 77 2.96 17.38 18.12
C GLN A 77 1.64 17.83 18.72
N GLY A 78 0.73 16.87 19.01
CA GLY A 78 -0.56 17.14 19.63
C GLY A 78 -1.69 17.31 18.62
N ILE A 79 -2.59 18.25 18.85
CA ILE A 79 -3.82 18.48 18.05
C ILE A 79 -3.93 19.98 17.72
N ASP A 80 -4.10 20.28 16.44
CA ASP A 80 -4.44 21.62 15.97
C ASP A 80 -5.97 21.74 15.85
N ALA A 81 -6.61 22.54 16.72
CA ALA A 81 -8.05 22.72 16.77
C ALA A 81 -8.64 23.31 15.48
N ASP A 82 -7.85 24.10 14.75
CA ASP A 82 -8.27 24.80 13.53
C ASP A 82 -7.77 24.10 12.26
N ALA A 83 -7.29 22.84 12.34
CA ALA A 83 -6.90 22.08 11.16
C ALA A 83 -8.08 21.90 10.20
N GLU A 84 -7.82 22.01 8.91
CA GLU A 84 -8.82 21.85 7.85
C GLU A 84 -9.40 20.42 7.81
N VAL A 85 -8.54 19.43 8.10
CA VAL A 85 -8.91 18.02 8.10
C VAL A 85 -8.13 17.25 9.16
N SER A 86 -8.80 16.29 9.81
CA SER A 86 -8.22 15.34 10.73
C SER A 86 -8.35 13.92 10.16
N PHE A 87 -7.23 13.23 9.98
CA PHE A 87 -7.19 11.82 9.58
C PHE A 87 -7.05 10.94 10.82
N VAL A 88 -7.94 9.97 10.97
CA VAL A 88 -7.88 8.98 12.05
C VAL A 88 -7.31 7.66 11.50
N ALA A 89 -6.04 7.40 11.83
CA ALA A 89 -5.25 6.26 11.35
C ALA A 89 -4.86 5.31 12.50
N THR A 90 -5.80 5.04 13.38
CA THR A 90 -5.63 4.15 14.54
C THR A 90 -6.16 2.75 14.24
N PRO A 91 -5.85 1.72 15.07
CA PRO A 91 -6.44 0.40 14.93
C PRO A 91 -7.96 0.43 14.85
N VAL A 92 -8.56 -0.49 14.08
CA VAL A 92 -10.01 -0.50 13.77
C VAL A 92 -10.87 -0.44 15.02
N SER A 93 -10.50 -1.17 16.07
CA SER A 93 -11.19 -1.20 17.37
C SER A 93 -11.24 0.16 18.09
N SER A 94 -10.36 1.10 17.77
CA SER A 94 -10.29 2.42 18.41
C SER A 94 -10.74 3.57 17.50
N VAL A 95 -10.99 3.31 16.21
CA VAL A 95 -11.32 4.36 15.23
C VAL A 95 -12.53 5.16 15.65
N SER A 96 -13.65 4.55 16.05
CA SER A 96 -14.87 5.28 16.48
C SER A 96 -14.59 6.25 17.62
N ALA A 97 -13.84 5.82 18.63
CA ALA A 97 -13.49 6.67 19.77
C ALA A 97 -12.59 7.83 19.35
N GLN A 98 -11.61 7.60 18.47
CA GLN A 98 -10.71 8.64 18.01
C GLN A 98 -11.38 9.61 17.04
N VAL A 99 -12.34 9.15 16.21
CA VAL A 99 -13.17 10.05 15.38
C VAL A 99 -14.01 10.97 16.25
N LYS A 100 -14.67 10.45 17.30
CA LYS A 100 -15.42 11.28 18.27
C LYS A 100 -14.50 12.33 18.91
N ARG A 101 -13.33 11.92 19.38
CA ARG A 101 -12.33 12.83 19.95
C ARG A 101 -11.88 13.90 18.94
N ALA A 102 -11.63 13.54 17.69
CA ALA A 102 -11.27 14.49 16.65
C ALA A 102 -12.40 15.51 16.40
N LEU A 103 -13.65 15.06 16.33
CA LEU A 103 -14.84 15.93 16.17
C LEU A 103 -15.05 16.88 17.36
N GLU A 104 -14.71 16.46 18.57
CA GLU A 104 -14.80 17.28 19.79
C GLU A 104 -13.65 18.30 19.90
N THR A 105 -12.45 17.95 19.41
CA THR A 105 -11.26 18.77 19.63
C THR A 105 -10.88 19.63 18.42
N THR A 106 -11.54 19.43 17.26
CA THR A 106 -11.25 20.18 16.03
C THR A 106 -12.53 20.73 15.39
N THR A 107 -12.38 21.78 14.58
CA THR A 107 -13.49 22.42 13.87
C THR A 107 -13.62 21.95 12.42
N GLY A 108 -12.58 21.35 11.85
CA GLY A 108 -12.51 20.93 10.46
C GLY A 108 -13.19 19.59 10.16
N LEU A 109 -12.95 19.09 8.96
CA LEU A 109 -13.43 17.78 8.53
C LEU A 109 -12.70 16.67 9.26
N VAL A 110 -13.35 15.53 9.43
CA VAL A 110 -12.75 14.32 9.98
C VAL A 110 -12.97 13.18 9.01
N THR A 111 -11.90 12.43 8.72
CA THR A 111 -11.95 11.19 7.94
C THR A 111 -11.12 10.11 8.62
N ASP A 112 -11.45 8.86 8.39
CA ASP A 112 -10.65 7.75 8.89
C ASP A 112 -10.03 6.95 7.73
N VAL A 113 -9.15 6.01 8.06
CA VAL A 113 -8.49 5.11 7.12
C VAL A 113 -8.69 3.64 7.49
N GLY A 114 -9.60 3.34 8.38
CA GLY A 114 -9.85 1.99 8.88
C GLY A 114 -10.34 1.02 7.80
N GLY A 115 -10.01 -0.27 7.96
CA GLY A 115 -10.36 -1.33 7.00
C GLY A 115 -11.82 -1.78 7.07
N VAL A 116 -12.64 -1.32 8.01
CA VAL A 116 -14.06 -1.67 8.19
C VAL A 116 -14.87 -0.41 8.39
N LYS A 117 -16.00 -0.29 7.73
CA LYS A 117 -16.79 0.96 7.65
C LYS A 117 -18.17 0.89 8.27
N ALA A 118 -18.88 -0.24 8.20
CA ALA A 118 -20.32 -0.29 8.54
C ALA A 118 -20.60 0.06 10.00
N HIS A 119 -19.74 -0.34 10.94
CA HIS A 119 -19.96 -0.01 12.35
C HIS A 119 -19.73 1.47 12.63
N ILE A 120 -18.69 2.08 12.07
CA ILE A 120 -18.32 3.46 12.33
C ILE A 120 -19.35 4.46 11.79
N VAL A 121 -19.88 4.23 10.57
CA VAL A 121 -20.90 5.11 9.99
C VAL A 121 -22.24 5.03 10.70
N ARG A 122 -22.52 3.93 11.43
CA ARG A 122 -23.69 3.81 12.30
C ARG A 122 -23.53 4.57 13.61
N GLU A 123 -22.31 4.66 14.13
CA GLU A 123 -22.01 5.35 15.38
C GLU A 123 -21.81 6.85 15.22
N ILE A 124 -21.26 7.28 14.09
CA ILE A 124 -20.87 8.67 13.84
C ILE A 124 -21.82 9.28 12.81
N THR A 125 -22.64 10.22 13.28
CA THR A 125 -23.61 10.94 12.44
C THR A 125 -23.28 12.42 12.25
N ASP A 126 -22.12 12.88 12.76
CA ASP A 126 -21.66 14.27 12.58
C ASP A 126 -21.42 14.54 11.08
N PRO A 127 -22.00 15.61 10.51
CA PRO A 127 -21.88 15.92 9.08
C PRO A 127 -20.45 16.26 8.64
N ARG A 128 -19.53 16.54 9.57
CA ARG A 128 -18.09 16.76 9.27
C ARG A 128 -17.33 15.45 9.06
N PHE A 129 -17.90 14.31 9.42
CA PHE A 129 -17.26 13.02 9.25
C PHE A 129 -17.54 12.42 7.86
N VAL A 130 -16.49 12.10 7.14
CA VAL A 130 -16.55 11.36 5.86
C VAL A 130 -15.67 10.11 5.99
N ALA A 131 -16.28 8.96 6.13
CA ALA A 131 -15.54 7.73 6.34
C ALA A 131 -14.78 7.29 5.06
N GLY A 132 -13.54 6.84 5.24
CA GLY A 132 -12.66 6.45 4.16
C GLY A 132 -11.81 5.23 4.48
N HIS A 133 -11.27 4.60 3.41
CA HIS A 133 -10.34 3.47 3.51
C HIS A 133 -9.40 3.46 2.29
N PRO A 134 -8.11 3.80 2.44
CA PRO A 134 -7.13 3.60 1.39
C PRO A 134 -6.83 2.10 1.23
N MET A 135 -7.03 1.57 0.02
CA MET A 135 -6.63 0.20 -0.32
C MET A 135 -5.11 0.15 -0.57
N ALA A 136 -4.37 0.50 0.48
CA ALA A 136 -2.92 0.62 0.47
C ALA A 136 -2.34 0.09 1.79
N GLY A 137 -1.16 -0.48 1.73
CA GLY A 137 -0.47 -1.03 2.90
C GLY A 137 0.80 -1.76 2.50
N SER A 138 1.58 -2.15 3.50
CA SER A 138 2.76 -3.01 3.34
C SER A 138 2.88 -3.93 4.55
N GLU A 139 3.82 -4.87 4.49
CA GLU A 139 4.16 -5.76 5.59
C GLU A 139 4.97 -5.06 6.70
N LEU A 140 5.39 -3.81 6.46
CA LEU A 140 6.16 -3.01 7.43
C LEU A 140 5.26 -2.49 8.54
N ILE A 141 5.85 -2.22 9.70
CA ILE A 141 5.14 -1.80 10.90
C ILE A 141 5.68 -0.45 11.38
N GLY A 142 4.78 0.42 11.86
CA GLY A 142 5.15 1.68 12.50
C GLY A 142 5.69 2.72 11.52
N LEU A 143 6.37 3.74 12.06
CA LEU A 143 6.93 4.85 11.29
C LEU A 143 8.05 4.42 10.34
N ALA A 144 8.79 3.36 10.67
CA ALA A 144 9.86 2.85 9.81
C ALA A 144 9.37 2.37 8.43
N GLY A 145 8.08 2.06 8.31
CA GLY A 145 7.45 1.70 7.04
C GLY A 145 6.75 2.87 6.32
N ALA A 146 6.77 4.08 6.90
CA ALA A 146 6.08 5.23 6.32
C ALA A 146 6.68 5.64 4.97
N ASP A 147 5.82 5.82 3.98
CA ASP A 147 6.19 6.19 2.62
C ASP A 147 5.23 7.26 2.08
N ALA A 148 5.77 8.41 1.67
CA ALA A 148 4.99 9.51 1.12
C ALA A 148 4.28 9.15 -0.20
N SER A 149 4.74 8.14 -0.92
CA SER A 149 4.18 7.65 -2.17
C SER A 149 3.17 6.50 -1.99
N LEU A 150 2.91 6.05 -0.75
CA LEU A 150 2.06 4.89 -0.46
C LEU A 150 0.67 4.95 -1.13
N PHE A 151 0.13 6.16 -1.30
CA PHE A 151 -1.22 6.37 -1.85
C PHE A 151 -1.23 6.64 -3.34
N GLU A 152 -0.10 6.83 -3.99
CA GLU A 152 -0.01 7.13 -5.43
C GLU A 152 -0.53 5.95 -6.26
N GLY A 153 -1.59 6.20 -7.05
CA GLY A 153 -2.28 5.19 -7.82
C GLY A 153 -3.08 4.16 -7.00
N ALA A 154 -3.19 4.36 -5.68
CA ALA A 154 -4.03 3.51 -4.84
C ALA A 154 -5.51 3.86 -5.00
N VAL A 155 -6.38 2.87 -4.82
CA VAL A 155 -7.83 3.10 -4.70
C VAL A 155 -8.14 3.51 -3.27
N TRP A 156 -8.87 4.60 -3.09
CA TRP A 156 -9.38 5.05 -1.79
C TRP A 156 -10.90 4.96 -1.77
N VAL A 157 -11.45 4.09 -0.94
CA VAL A 157 -12.91 4.01 -0.82
C VAL A 157 -13.40 5.10 0.12
N LEU A 158 -14.42 5.87 -0.32
CA LEU A 158 -15.16 6.80 0.51
C LEU A 158 -16.58 6.28 0.69
N THR A 159 -17.07 6.31 1.93
CA THR A 159 -18.41 5.80 2.27
C THR A 159 -19.28 6.90 2.88
N PRO A 160 -19.73 7.89 2.06
CA PRO A 160 -20.63 8.94 2.53
C PRO A 160 -21.96 8.35 2.98
N THR A 161 -22.60 9.02 3.92
CA THR A 161 -23.95 8.70 4.41
C THR A 161 -24.95 9.76 3.93
N PRO A 162 -26.26 9.52 4.04
CA PRO A 162 -27.26 10.56 3.74
C PRO A 162 -27.10 11.86 4.58
N ALA A 163 -26.38 11.79 5.70
CA ALA A 163 -26.08 12.95 6.54
C ALA A 163 -24.82 13.72 6.08
N THR A 164 -24.05 13.18 5.13
CA THR A 164 -22.81 13.79 4.64
C THR A 164 -23.13 14.91 3.65
N PRO A 165 -22.80 16.19 3.93
CA PRO A 165 -22.98 17.27 2.97
C PRO A 165 -22.09 17.11 1.75
N ASP A 166 -22.61 17.43 0.56
CA ASP A 166 -21.89 17.33 -0.71
C ASP A 166 -20.55 18.10 -0.68
N ALA A 167 -20.54 19.27 -0.05
CA ALA A 167 -19.33 20.09 0.08
C ALA A 167 -18.24 19.38 0.90
N ASN A 168 -18.61 18.70 1.99
CA ASN A 168 -17.68 17.98 2.86
C ASN A 168 -17.14 16.75 2.15
N PHE A 169 -18.00 15.99 1.48
CA PHE A 169 -17.59 14.89 0.62
C PHE A 169 -16.62 15.35 -0.47
N ALA A 170 -16.98 16.40 -1.23
CA ALA A 170 -16.17 16.92 -2.31
C ALA A 170 -14.78 17.37 -1.82
N ARG A 171 -14.71 17.97 -0.62
CA ARG A 171 -13.44 18.40 -0.03
C ARG A 171 -12.55 17.24 0.35
N VAL A 172 -13.08 16.21 1.01
CA VAL A 172 -12.30 14.99 1.32
C VAL A 172 -11.85 14.28 0.04
N ALA A 173 -12.74 14.13 -0.95
CA ALA A 173 -12.41 13.53 -2.25
C ALA A 173 -11.30 14.31 -2.98
N GLN A 174 -11.30 15.65 -2.88
CA GLN A 174 -10.24 16.48 -3.43
C GLN A 174 -8.90 16.21 -2.74
N ILE A 175 -8.87 16.12 -1.40
CA ILE A 175 -7.64 15.83 -0.65
C ILE A 175 -7.10 14.45 -1.02
N VAL A 176 -7.97 13.45 -1.14
CA VAL A 176 -7.59 12.09 -1.58
C VAL A 176 -6.93 12.12 -2.96
N LYS A 177 -7.47 12.89 -3.91
CA LYS A 177 -6.83 13.08 -5.24
C LYS A 177 -5.49 13.80 -5.15
N GLU A 178 -5.36 14.79 -4.30
CA GLU A 178 -4.09 15.50 -4.07
C GLU A 178 -3.02 14.56 -3.50
N LEU A 179 -3.40 13.52 -2.75
CA LEU A 179 -2.49 12.46 -2.31
C LEU A 179 -2.07 11.49 -3.43
N GLY A 180 -2.61 11.64 -4.65
CA GLY A 180 -2.31 10.78 -5.79
C GLY A 180 -3.19 9.53 -5.87
N ALA A 181 -4.20 9.39 -5.02
CA ALA A 181 -5.11 8.25 -5.02
C ALA A 181 -6.34 8.49 -5.92
N GLU A 182 -6.89 7.40 -6.45
CA GLU A 182 -8.20 7.38 -7.09
C GLU A 182 -9.26 7.03 -6.05
N PHE A 183 -10.40 7.74 -6.03
CA PHE A 183 -11.46 7.36 -5.09
C PHE A 183 -12.63 6.64 -5.75
N VAL A 184 -13.20 5.71 -5.00
CA VAL A 184 -14.42 4.98 -5.33
C VAL A 184 -15.44 5.22 -4.21
N VAL A 185 -16.71 5.42 -4.59
CA VAL A 185 -17.80 5.65 -3.63
C VAL A 185 -18.63 4.37 -3.49
N LEU A 186 -18.78 3.90 -2.25
CA LEU A 186 -19.59 2.73 -1.91
C LEU A 186 -20.43 3.03 -0.67
N SER A 187 -21.51 2.28 -0.46
CA SER A 187 -22.08 2.21 0.90
C SER A 187 -21.13 1.47 1.83
N ALA A 188 -21.17 1.76 3.13
CA ALA A 188 -20.31 1.13 4.11
C ALA A 188 -20.49 -0.40 4.16
N GLU A 189 -21.72 -0.88 4.08
CA GLU A 189 -22.04 -2.30 4.05
C GLU A 189 -21.48 -2.98 2.79
N ARG A 190 -21.62 -2.31 1.65
CA ARG A 190 -21.06 -2.85 0.39
C ARG A 190 -19.54 -2.89 0.41
N HIS A 191 -18.91 -1.86 0.96
CA HIS A 191 -17.47 -1.84 1.21
C HIS A 191 -17.04 -3.06 2.02
N ASP A 192 -17.67 -3.30 3.19
CA ASP A 192 -17.30 -4.36 4.11
C ASP A 192 -17.48 -5.76 3.50
N GLN A 193 -18.52 -5.95 2.69
CA GLN A 193 -18.71 -7.17 1.92
C GLN A 193 -17.59 -7.39 0.87
N LEU A 194 -17.22 -6.34 0.14
CA LEU A 194 -16.20 -6.45 -0.91
C LEU A 194 -14.81 -6.68 -0.33
N VAL A 195 -14.42 -5.95 0.72
CA VAL A 195 -13.11 -6.14 1.35
C VAL A 195 -13.01 -7.49 2.07
N ALA A 196 -14.13 -8.05 2.53
CA ALA A 196 -14.13 -9.42 3.05
C ALA A 196 -13.67 -10.43 2.00
N ILE A 197 -14.06 -10.23 0.73
CA ILE A 197 -13.69 -11.13 -0.38
C ILE A 197 -12.27 -10.87 -0.88
N VAL A 198 -11.89 -9.58 -1.08
CA VAL A 198 -10.63 -9.24 -1.79
C VAL A 198 -9.43 -9.03 -0.86
N SER A 199 -9.65 -8.91 0.45
CA SER A 199 -8.61 -8.66 1.46
C SER A 199 -8.65 -9.69 2.59
N HIS A 200 -9.76 -9.81 3.29
CA HIS A 200 -9.83 -10.61 4.52
C HIS A 200 -9.78 -12.11 4.25
N LEU A 201 -10.58 -12.59 3.30
CA LEU A 201 -10.59 -14.00 2.90
C LEU A 201 -9.23 -14.48 2.37
N PRO A 202 -8.54 -13.76 1.47
CA PRO A 202 -7.19 -14.14 1.04
C PRO A 202 -6.20 -14.31 2.19
N HIS A 203 -6.21 -13.40 3.18
CA HIS A 203 -5.32 -13.51 4.34
C HIS A 203 -5.62 -14.75 5.19
N LEU A 204 -6.88 -14.98 5.53
CA LEU A 204 -7.30 -16.14 6.33
C LEU A 204 -7.04 -17.46 5.58
N THR A 205 -7.24 -17.47 4.26
CA THR A 205 -6.90 -18.61 3.40
C THR A 205 -5.40 -18.87 3.38
N ALA A 206 -4.58 -17.83 3.23
CA ALA A 206 -3.12 -17.95 3.27
C ALA A 206 -2.62 -18.49 4.61
N ALA A 207 -3.17 -17.98 5.72
CA ALA A 207 -2.85 -18.48 7.06
C ALA A 207 -3.23 -19.94 7.24
N THR A 208 -4.43 -20.35 6.78
CA THR A 208 -4.91 -21.73 6.81
C THR A 208 -4.04 -22.65 5.99
N LEU A 209 -3.67 -22.23 4.75
CA LEU A 209 -2.79 -22.99 3.87
C LEU A 209 -1.40 -23.19 4.49
N MET A 210 -0.86 -22.13 5.12
CA MET A 210 0.43 -22.19 5.80
C MET A 210 0.39 -23.13 7.02
N SER A 211 -0.69 -23.08 7.82
CA SER A 211 -0.89 -24.00 8.96
C SER A 211 -0.98 -25.46 8.49
N LEU A 212 -1.75 -25.73 7.43
CA LEU A 212 -1.85 -27.06 6.84
C LEU A 212 -0.48 -27.62 6.42
N ALA A 213 0.35 -26.78 5.79
CA ALA A 213 1.69 -27.20 5.39
C ALA A 213 2.62 -27.41 6.60
N ASN A 214 2.48 -26.61 7.64
CA ASN A 214 3.28 -26.72 8.86
C ASN A 214 2.91 -28.00 9.65
N ASP A 215 1.64 -28.32 9.78
CA ASP A 215 1.17 -29.54 10.46
C ASP A 215 1.74 -30.79 9.79
N HIS A 216 1.80 -30.81 8.45
CA HIS A 216 2.45 -31.91 7.72
C HIS A 216 3.99 -31.85 7.76
N ALA A 217 4.61 -30.71 8.01
CA ALA A 217 6.05 -30.58 8.11
C ALA A 217 6.60 -31.18 9.42
N GLU A 218 5.80 -31.30 10.46
CA GLU A 218 6.17 -32.05 11.68
C GLU A 218 6.39 -33.54 11.38
N GLU A 219 5.63 -34.12 10.43
CA GLU A 219 5.78 -35.49 9.97
C GLU A 219 6.85 -35.65 8.87
N HIS A 220 6.97 -34.65 7.99
CA HIS A 220 7.84 -34.68 6.82
C HIS A 220 8.57 -33.35 6.56
N VAL A 221 9.77 -33.21 7.03
CA VAL A 221 10.64 -32.00 6.79
C VAL A 221 10.74 -31.60 5.31
N ALA A 222 10.48 -32.51 4.37
CA ALA A 222 10.49 -32.25 2.95
C ALA A 222 9.37 -31.29 2.50
N VAL A 223 8.23 -31.20 3.18
CA VAL A 223 7.05 -30.40 2.76
C VAL A 223 7.45 -28.93 2.55
N LEU A 224 8.12 -28.32 3.52
CA LEU A 224 8.55 -26.93 3.42
C LEU A 224 9.70 -26.74 2.40
N ARG A 225 10.53 -27.76 2.14
CA ARG A 225 11.55 -27.72 1.11
C ARG A 225 10.97 -27.76 -0.30
N LEU A 226 9.82 -28.40 -0.48
CA LEU A 226 9.10 -28.48 -1.74
C LEU A 226 8.23 -27.23 -2.00
N ALA A 227 8.12 -26.31 -1.04
CA ALA A 227 7.38 -25.06 -1.18
C ALA A 227 8.04 -24.17 -2.25
N ALA A 228 7.55 -24.28 -3.48
CA ALA A 228 7.98 -23.51 -4.65
C ALA A 228 7.30 -22.12 -4.71
N GLY A 229 7.60 -21.35 -5.76
CA GLY A 229 7.13 -19.97 -5.93
C GLY A 229 5.62 -19.79 -5.69
N GLY A 230 4.76 -20.58 -6.34
CA GLY A 230 3.32 -20.47 -6.18
C GLY A 230 2.83 -20.64 -4.74
N PHE A 231 3.42 -21.53 -3.94
CA PHE A 231 3.09 -21.64 -2.52
C PHE A 231 3.51 -20.40 -1.74
N ARG A 232 4.72 -19.89 -1.97
CA ARG A 232 5.24 -18.68 -1.32
C ARG A 232 4.40 -17.45 -1.64
N ASP A 233 4.01 -17.31 -2.91
CA ASP A 233 3.16 -16.20 -3.36
C ASP A 233 1.78 -16.24 -2.69
N MET A 234 1.14 -17.40 -2.65
CA MET A 234 -0.16 -17.57 -2.01
C MET A 234 -0.13 -17.38 -0.49
N THR A 235 1.00 -17.67 0.18
CA THR A 235 1.14 -17.58 1.62
C THR A 235 1.85 -16.31 2.09
N ARG A 236 2.34 -15.45 1.20
CA ARG A 236 3.09 -14.23 1.53
C ARG A 236 2.35 -13.34 2.53
N VAL A 237 1.06 -13.13 2.32
CA VAL A 237 0.24 -12.26 3.18
C VAL A 237 0.02 -12.83 4.59
N ALA A 238 0.25 -14.13 4.82
CA ALA A 238 0.17 -14.74 6.15
C ALA A 238 1.23 -14.25 7.14
N SER A 239 2.26 -13.54 6.67
CA SER A 239 3.28 -12.91 7.52
C SER A 239 2.79 -11.65 8.24
N GLY A 240 1.59 -11.14 7.94
CA GLY A 240 1.00 -9.96 8.58
C GLY A 240 0.80 -10.14 10.08
N HIS A 241 0.90 -9.01 10.83
CA HIS A 241 0.82 -9.05 12.29
C HIS A 241 -0.59 -9.49 12.78
N PRO A 242 -0.70 -10.51 13.64
CA PRO A 242 -2.01 -11.09 14.03
C PRO A 242 -2.97 -10.09 14.67
N ALA A 243 -2.48 -9.12 15.45
CA ALA A 243 -3.34 -8.18 16.18
C ALA A 243 -4.28 -7.37 15.25
N ILE A 244 -3.82 -7.00 14.06
CA ILE A 244 -4.64 -6.28 13.07
C ILE A 244 -5.84 -7.15 12.65
N TRP A 245 -5.59 -8.44 12.45
CA TRP A 245 -6.59 -9.39 11.97
C TRP A 245 -7.62 -9.77 13.01
N LEU A 246 -7.25 -9.77 14.30
CA LEU A 246 -8.21 -9.98 15.39
C LEU A 246 -9.28 -8.87 15.40
N ASP A 247 -8.86 -7.60 15.26
CA ASP A 247 -9.77 -6.47 15.19
C ASP A 247 -10.64 -6.51 13.92
N VAL A 248 -10.04 -6.76 12.76
CA VAL A 248 -10.77 -6.87 11.49
C VAL A 248 -11.80 -8.00 11.53
N CYS A 249 -11.43 -9.19 12.03
CA CYS A 249 -12.34 -10.33 12.14
C CYS A 249 -13.49 -10.07 13.12
N LYS A 250 -13.26 -9.29 14.17
CA LYS A 250 -14.30 -8.90 15.11
C LYS A 250 -15.29 -7.92 14.48
N GLU A 251 -14.77 -6.87 13.86
CA GLU A 251 -15.58 -5.73 13.37
C GLU A 251 -16.26 -6.03 12.02
N ASN A 252 -15.71 -6.93 11.17
CA ASN A 252 -16.32 -7.36 9.90
C ASN A 252 -16.75 -8.83 9.91
N ARG A 253 -17.14 -9.35 11.08
CA ARG A 253 -17.40 -10.77 11.30
C ARG A 253 -18.40 -11.37 10.31
N GLU A 254 -19.56 -10.73 10.13
CA GLU A 254 -20.64 -11.25 9.31
C GLU A 254 -20.23 -11.44 7.84
N ALA A 255 -19.62 -10.41 7.25
CA ALA A 255 -19.15 -10.44 5.88
C ALA A 255 -18.01 -11.47 5.67
N ILE A 256 -17.10 -11.57 6.66
CA ILE A 256 -16.00 -12.55 6.63
C ILE A 256 -16.54 -13.98 6.69
N VAL A 257 -17.50 -14.27 7.58
CA VAL A 257 -18.12 -15.60 7.68
C VAL A 257 -18.80 -15.96 6.36
N GLY A 258 -19.57 -15.04 5.78
CA GLY A 258 -20.20 -15.27 4.47
C GLY A 258 -19.21 -15.52 3.35
N ALA A 259 -18.07 -14.81 3.34
CA ALA A 259 -17.01 -15.04 2.36
C ALA A 259 -16.32 -16.41 2.55
N LEU A 260 -16.09 -16.81 3.81
CA LEU A 260 -15.54 -18.14 4.14
C LEU A 260 -16.48 -19.25 3.73
N ASP A 261 -17.79 -19.13 4.00
CA ASP A 261 -18.80 -20.11 3.59
C ASP A 261 -18.81 -20.29 2.07
N GLY A 262 -18.74 -19.18 1.32
CA GLY A 262 -18.62 -19.22 -0.14
C GLY A 262 -17.36 -19.94 -0.62
N MET A 263 -16.21 -19.69 0.04
CA MET A 263 -14.94 -20.37 -0.27
C MET A 263 -15.02 -21.87 0.03
N ILE A 264 -15.55 -22.24 1.19
CA ILE A 264 -15.73 -23.65 1.59
C ILE A 264 -16.60 -24.39 0.57
N CYS A 265 -17.73 -23.80 0.18
CA CYS A 265 -18.60 -24.36 -0.85
C CYS A 265 -17.86 -24.53 -2.18
N GLY A 266 -17.07 -23.53 -2.61
CA GLY A 266 -16.26 -23.60 -3.82
C GLY A 266 -15.20 -24.71 -3.77
N LEU A 267 -14.52 -24.89 -2.63
CA LEU A 267 -13.53 -25.95 -2.42
C LEU A 267 -14.18 -27.34 -2.38
N GLN A 268 -15.35 -27.48 -1.78
CA GLN A 268 -16.13 -28.73 -1.79
C GLN A 268 -16.51 -29.14 -3.22
N ALA A 269 -16.98 -28.18 -4.03
CA ALA A 269 -17.28 -28.41 -5.43
C ALA A 269 -16.04 -28.81 -6.25
N MET A 270 -14.90 -28.15 -6.01
CA MET A 270 -13.63 -28.50 -6.64
C MET A 270 -13.19 -29.91 -6.26
N ARG A 271 -13.31 -30.28 -4.98
CA ARG A 271 -13.01 -31.62 -4.48
C ARG A 271 -13.85 -32.69 -5.21
N SER A 272 -15.18 -32.49 -5.37
CA SER A 272 -16.04 -33.43 -6.11
C SER A 272 -15.60 -33.58 -7.58
N ILE A 273 -15.27 -32.48 -8.26
CA ILE A 273 -14.80 -32.51 -9.65
C ILE A 273 -13.54 -33.36 -9.78
N VAL A 274 -12.59 -33.20 -8.84
CA VAL A 274 -11.32 -33.96 -8.85
C VAL A 274 -11.59 -35.44 -8.52
N ASP A 275 -12.37 -35.73 -7.48
CA ASP A 275 -12.69 -37.08 -6.99
C ASP A 275 -13.37 -37.93 -8.07
N GLU A 276 -14.31 -37.32 -8.83
CA GLU A 276 -15.08 -37.97 -9.89
C GLU A 276 -14.37 -37.96 -11.27
N GLY A 277 -13.17 -37.33 -11.37
CA GLY A 277 -12.40 -37.26 -12.60
C GLY A 277 -13.07 -36.45 -13.74
N ARG A 278 -13.89 -35.45 -13.40
CA ARG A 278 -14.60 -34.59 -14.36
C ARG A 278 -13.66 -33.56 -15.01
N THR A 279 -12.77 -34.04 -15.88
CA THR A 279 -11.67 -33.25 -16.48
C THR A 279 -12.17 -32.06 -17.29
N ASP A 280 -13.26 -32.18 -18.03
CA ASP A 280 -13.80 -31.08 -18.86
C ASP A 280 -14.34 -29.94 -17.98
N GLU A 281 -15.05 -30.26 -16.89
CA GLU A 281 -15.53 -29.26 -15.94
C GLU A 281 -14.40 -28.60 -15.19
N LEU A 282 -13.37 -29.37 -14.80
CA LEU A 282 -12.15 -28.83 -14.20
C LEU A 282 -11.47 -27.83 -15.14
N SER A 283 -11.28 -28.20 -16.41
CA SER A 283 -10.69 -27.36 -17.44
C SER A 283 -11.45 -26.04 -17.61
N GLN A 284 -12.78 -26.09 -17.68
CA GLN A 284 -13.62 -24.90 -17.80
C GLN A 284 -13.48 -23.97 -16.58
N ARG A 285 -13.48 -24.52 -15.36
CA ARG A 285 -13.27 -23.73 -14.14
C ARG A 285 -11.91 -23.03 -14.11
N LEU A 286 -10.86 -23.78 -14.42
CA LEU A 286 -9.51 -23.21 -14.45
C LEU A 286 -9.38 -22.11 -15.52
N GLN A 287 -9.97 -22.33 -16.71
CA GLN A 287 -9.99 -21.33 -17.77
C GLN A 287 -10.76 -20.06 -17.37
N SER A 288 -11.92 -20.22 -16.73
CA SER A 288 -12.70 -19.08 -16.22
C SER A 288 -11.93 -18.27 -15.19
N ALA A 289 -11.25 -18.95 -14.27
CA ALA A 289 -10.39 -18.29 -13.26
C ALA A 289 -9.21 -17.55 -13.92
N ARG A 290 -8.58 -18.17 -14.94
CA ARG A 290 -7.50 -17.53 -15.71
C ARG A 290 -7.97 -16.25 -16.40
N ILE A 291 -9.13 -16.27 -17.03
CA ILE A 291 -9.71 -15.09 -17.69
C ILE A 291 -10.03 -14.00 -16.65
N ALA A 292 -10.65 -14.38 -15.53
CA ALA A 292 -10.94 -13.44 -14.45
C ALA A 292 -9.66 -12.79 -13.87
N ARG A 293 -8.58 -13.58 -13.71
CA ARG A 293 -7.28 -13.07 -13.24
C ARG A 293 -6.66 -12.08 -14.22
N ALA A 294 -6.78 -12.34 -15.54
CA ALA A 294 -6.28 -11.45 -16.57
C ALA A 294 -7.03 -10.10 -16.60
N ASN A 295 -8.29 -10.07 -16.17
CA ASN A 295 -9.11 -8.86 -16.12
C ASN A 295 -8.96 -8.06 -14.82
N LEU A 296 -8.11 -8.49 -13.86
CA LEU A 296 -7.86 -7.66 -12.70
C LEU A 296 -7.17 -6.37 -13.12
N PRO A 297 -7.67 -5.19 -12.67
CA PRO A 297 -6.98 -3.93 -12.92
C PRO A 297 -5.57 -4.03 -12.29
N GLY A 298 -4.55 -3.98 -13.14
CA GLY A 298 -3.16 -3.82 -12.70
C GLY A 298 -2.83 -2.33 -12.54
N ARG A 299 -1.65 -2.01 -12.06
CA ARG A 299 -1.05 -0.67 -12.19
C ARG A 299 -0.83 -0.25 -13.65
N VAL A 300 -1.20 -1.12 -14.59
CA VAL A 300 -1.07 -0.95 -16.05
C VAL A 300 -2.46 -0.69 -16.61
N GLY A 301 -2.62 0.41 -17.30
CA GLY A 301 -3.81 0.66 -18.11
C GLY A 301 -4.02 -0.48 -19.10
N ASN A 302 -5.25 -0.75 -19.41
CA ASN A 302 -5.81 -1.72 -20.35
C ASN A 302 -4.90 -2.90 -20.77
N LEU A 303 -5.19 -4.13 -20.31
CA LEU A 303 -4.43 -5.36 -20.65
C LEU A 303 -4.27 -5.60 -22.18
N LEU A 304 -5.09 -4.94 -23.00
CA LEU A 304 -4.96 -4.96 -24.46
C LEU A 304 -3.76 -4.16 -24.97
N ASP A 305 -3.21 -3.27 -24.15
CA ASP A 305 -2.11 -2.37 -24.53
C ASP A 305 -0.74 -2.84 -23.99
N VAL A 306 -0.67 -4.00 -23.34
CA VAL A 306 0.58 -4.56 -22.81
C VAL A 306 0.91 -5.92 -23.42
N VAL A 307 2.20 -6.26 -23.39
CA VAL A 307 2.73 -7.54 -23.83
C VAL A 307 3.69 -8.11 -22.79
N GLU A 308 3.73 -9.44 -22.72
CA GLU A 308 4.72 -10.16 -21.92
C GLU A 308 5.94 -10.47 -22.76
N VAL A 309 7.11 -10.04 -22.26
CA VAL A 309 8.41 -10.31 -22.87
C VAL A 309 9.17 -11.27 -21.98
N ARG A 310 9.41 -12.47 -22.46
CA ARG A 310 10.19 -13.51 -21.77
C ARG A 310 11.61 -13.52 -22.30
N VAL A 311 12.56 -13.32 -21.42
CA VAL A 311 14.00 -13.29 -21.76
C VAL A 311 14.73 -14.36 -20.97
N PRO A 312 15.25 -15.42 -21.62
CA PRO A 312 16.15 -16.35 -20.97
C PRO A 312 17.42 -15.62 -20.52
N ILE A 313 17.73 -15.69 -19.24
CA ILE A 313 18.91 -15.07 -18.62
C ILE A 313 19.83 -16.14 -18.03
N PRO A 314 21.17 -15.96 -18.07
CA PRO A 314 22.07 -16.81 -17.33
C PRO A 314 21.90 -16.59 -15.82
N ASP A 315 22.02 -17.64 -15.02
CA ASP A 315 22.00 -17.54 -13.55
C ASP A 315 23.34 -16.98 -13.04
N ARG A 316 23.53 -15.69 -13.22
CA ARG A 316 24.67 -14.92 -12.71
C ARG A 316 24.26 -13.58 -12.17
N ALA A 317 25.00 -13.08 -11.21
CA ALA A 317 24.77 -11.75 -10.66
C ALA A 317 24.80 -10.69 -11.77
N GLY A 318 23.79 -9.81 -11.79
CA GLY A 318 23.69 -8.70 -12.74
C GLY A 318 22.97 -9.02 -14.06
N ALA A 319 22.64 -10.28 -14.38
CA ALA A 319 22.00 -10.63 -15.65
C ALA A 319 20.64 -9.94 -15.85
N ALA A 320 19.81 -9.86 -14.82
CA ALA A 320 18.55 -9.11 -14.87
C ALA A 320 18.79 -7.60 -14.93
N ALA A 321 19.80 -7.08 -14.22
CA ALA A 321 20.13 -5.66 -14.21
C ALA A 321 20.50 -5.13 -15.60
N GLU A 322 21.17 -5.92 -16.45
CA GLU A 322 21.47 -5.56 -17.83
C GLU A 322 20.19 -5.28 -18.65
N ILE A 323 19.13 -6.05 -18.42
CA ILE A 323 17.84 -5.90 -19.11
C ILE A 323 17.08 -4.68 -18.61
N PHE A 324 17.07 -4.44 -17.29
CA PHE A 324 16.45 -3.23 -16.72
C PHE A 324 17.18 -1.95 -17.14
N SER A 325 18.52 -1.98 -17.23
CA SER A 325 19.30 -0.85 -17.75
C SER A 325 18.94 -0.56 -19.20
N LEU A 326 18.80 -1.61 -20.02
CA LEU A 326 18.33 -1.44 -21.41
C LEU A 326 16.93 -0.86 -21.49
N ALA A 327 15.99 -1.32 -20.63
CA ALA A 327 14.65 -0.75 -20.60
C ALA A 327 14.68 0.74 -20.26
N ALA A 328 15.47 1.14 -19.27
CA ALA A 328 15.66 2.54 -18.90
C ALA A 328 16.29 3.38 -20.04
N GLU A 329 17.34 2.88 -20.74
CA GLU A 329 17.98 3.54 -21.87
C GLU A 329 17.02 3.76 -23.06
N LEU A 330 16.11 2.81 -23.28
CA LEU A 330 15.12 2.89 -24.36
C LEU A 330 13.83 3.63 -23.95
N GLY A 331 13.73 4.08 -22.70
CA GLY A 331 12.52 4.72 -22.18
C GLY A 331 11.32 3.77 -22.08
N VAL A 332 11.57 2.46 -21.93
CA VAL A 332 10.54 1.43 -21.83
C VAL A 332 10.14 1.26 -20.37
N ASN A 333 8.90 1.60 -20.05
CA ASN A 333 8.35 1.36 -18.72
C ASN A 333 8.02 -0.12 -18.53
N THR A 334 8.47 -0.69 -17.40
CA THR A 334 8.18 -2.08 -17.01
C THR A 334 7.08 -2.07 -15.96
N ALA A 335 5.89 -2.50 -16.36
CA ALA A 335 4.71 -2.47 -15.51
C ALA A 335 4.70 -3.58 -14.46
N ASN A 336 5.30 -4.73 -14.80
CA ASN A 336 5.50 -5.86 -13.88
C ASN A 336 6.71 -6.69 -14.34
N PHE A 337 7.32 -7.44 -13.41
CA PHE A 337 8.35 -8.40 -13.74
C PHE A 337 8.35 -9.59 -12.79
N GLU A 338 8.81 -10.72 -13.28
CA GLU A 338 8.98 -11.96 -12.54
C GLU A 338 10.27 -12.67 -13.00
N VAL A 339 10.97 -13.30 -12.07
CA VAL A 339 12.10 -14.17 -12.39
C VAL A 339 11.71 -15.60 -12.09
N ALA A 340 11.48 -16.39 -13.14
CA ALA A 340 11.22 -17.81 -13.03
C ALA A 340 12.57 -18.56 -13.10
N HIS A 341 12.96 -19.23 -12.00
CA HIS A 341 14.13 -20.10 -11.97
C HIS A 341 13.76 -21.50 -12.47
N SER A 342 14.56 -22.06 -13.37
CA SER A 342 14.44 -23.46 -13.74
C SER A 342 14.96 -24.35 -12.61
N VAL A 343 14.21 -25.39 -12.26
CA VAL A 343 14.61 -26.37 -11.22
C VAL A 343 15.83 -27.24 -11.67
N GLU A 344 16.16 -27.25 -12.94
CA GLU A 344 17.14 -28.15 -13.53
C GLU A 344 18.27 -27.46 -14.34
N GLY A 345 18.56 -26.19 -14.14
CA GLY A 345 19.61 -25.60 -14.97
C GLY A 345 20.10 -24.21 -14.59
N ASP A 346 21.32 -23.91 -15.07
CA ASP A 346 22.03 -22.63 -14.92
C ASP A 346 21.35 -21.44 -15.64
N ARG A 347 20.03 -21.47 -15.83
CA ARG A 347 19.29 -20.44 -16.57
C ARG A 347 17.97 -20.08 -15.87
N GLY A 348 17.73 -18.78 -15.71
CA GLY A 348 16.45 -18.22 -15.34
C GLY A 348 15.72 -17.67 -16.57
N ILE A 349 14.43 -17.39 -16.42
CA ILE A 349 13.62 -16.63 -17.39
C ILE A 349 13.16 -15.38 -16.68
N LEU A 350 13.60 -14.20 -17.17
CA LEU A 350 13.04 -12.93 -16.76
C LEU A 350 11.79 -12.65 -17.61
N VAL A 351 10.66 -12.54 -16.95
CA VAL A 351 9.37 -12.19 -17.56
C VAL A 351 9.11 -10.72 -17.25
N LEU A 352 8.83 -9.92 -18.26
CA LEU A 352 8.55 -8.49 -18.14
C LEU A 352 7.23 -8.17 -18.81
N VAL A 353 6.43 -7.32 -18.20
CA VAL A 353 5.21 -6.76 -18.82
C VAL A 353 5.51 -5.32 -19.19
N ILE A 354 5.41 -5.01 -20.47
CA ILE A 354 5.69 -3.68 -21.03
C ILE A 354 4.56 -3.22 -21.94
N ASP A 355 4.50 -1.92 -22.24
CA ASP A 355 3.55 -1.38 -23.21
C ASP A 355 3.77 -1.99 -24.61
N ARG A 356 2.67 -2.38 -25.25
CA ARG A 356 2.68 -2.93 -26.62
C ARG A 356 3.38 -1.99 -27.61
N ALA A 357 3.21 -0.69 -27.46
CA ALA A 357 3.84 0.30 -28.31
C ALA A 357 5.38 0.24 -28.25
N SER A 358 5.95 -0.23 -27.14
CA SER A 358 7.39 -0.33 -26.92
C SER A 358 7.98 -1.69 -27.30
N GLN A 359 7.13 -2.67 -27.68
CA GLN A 359 7.56 -4.06 -27.87
C GLN A 359 8.66 -4.23 -28.89
N ASP A 360 8.56 -3.57 -30.07
CA ASP A 360 9.52 -3.77 -31.17
C ASP A 360 10.86 -3.10 -30.87
N VAL A 361 10.84 -1.93 -30.25
CA VAL A 361 12.05 -1.21 -29.82
C VAL A 361 12.77 -2.02 -28.74
N PHE A 362 12.05 -2.52 -27.73
CA PHE A 362 12.63 -3.29 -26.67
C PHE A 362 13.15 -4.65 -27.15
N LYS A 363 12.39 -5.36 -27.98
CA LYS A 363 12.80 -6.61 -28.61
C LYS A 363 14.08 -6.43 -29.42
N GLY A 364 14.16 -5.37 -30.23
CA GLY A 364 15.34 -5.04 -31.02
C GLY A 364 16.57 -4.77 -30.16
N GLY A 365 16.41 -4.00 -29.09
CA GLY A 365 17.48 -3.73 -28.12
C GLY A 365 17.98 -4.98 -27.39
N LEU A 366 17.08 -5.88 -26.99
CA LEU A 366 17.43 -7.16 -26.38
C LEU A 366 18.23 -8.07 -27.33
N ILE A 367 17.77 -8.18 -28.58
CA ILE A 367 18.47 -8.97 -29.61
C ILE A 367 19.86 -8.39 -29.91
N ALA A 368 19.98 -7.07 -30.00
CA ALA A 368 21.26 -6.38 -30.22
C ALA A 368 22.29 -6.65 -29.11
N ARG A 369 21.82 -6.93 -27.88
CA ARG A 369 22.66 -7.31 -26.73
C ARG A 369 22.83 -8.83 -26.55
N GLY A 370 22.38 -9.63 -27.53
CA GLY A 370 22.57 -11.09 -27.56
C GLY A 370 21.53 -11.88 -26.79
N PHE A 371 20.48 -11.23 -26.27
CA PHE A 371 19.35 -11.92 -25.64
C PHE A 371 18.41 -12.52 -26.70
N ARG A 372 17.64 -13.53 -26.30
CA ARG A 372 16.65 -14.20 -27.17
C ARG A 372 15.24 -14.04 -26.57
N PRO A 373 14.63 -12.84 -26.71
CA PRO A 373 13.30 -12.61 -26.15
C PRO A 373 12.21 -13.31 -26.96
N SER A 374 11.21 -13.84 -26.27
CA SER A 374 9.91 -14.18 -26.86
C SER A 374 8.84 -13.21 -26.36
N ILE A 375 7.91 -12.83 -27.24
CA ILE A 375 6.80 -11.93 -26.89
C ILE A 375 5.52 -12.72 -26.94
N GLN A 376 4.71 -12.58 -25.90
CA GLN A 376 3.40 -13.18 -25.81
C GLN A 376 2.37 -12.07 -25.54
N GLN A 377 1.26 -12.09 -26.28
CA GLN A 377 0.13 -11.22 -25.97
C GLN A 377 -0.58 -11.72 -24.72
N LEU A 378 -0.85 -10.83 -23.80
CA LEU A 378 -1.72 -11.12 -22.66
C LEU A 378 -3.16 -11.06 -23.16
N THR A 379 -3.69 -12.22 -23.62
CA THR A 379 -5.08 -12.39 -24.08
C THR A 379 -5.91 -13.04 -23.00
#